data_994a1d91a9ac814dfd5ed3dd99e31f81
#
_entry.id   994a1d91a9ac814dfd5ed3dd99e31f81
#
_cell.length_a   1.000
_cell.length_b   1.000
_cell.length_c   1.000
_cell.angle_alpha   90.00
_cell.angle_beta   90.00
_cell.angle_gamma   90.00
#
_symmetry.space_group_name_H-M   'P 1'
#
loop_
_entity.id
_entity.type
_entity.pdbx_description
1 polymer ?
#
loop_
_entity_poly.entity_id
_entity_poly.type
_entity_poly.pdbx_seq_one_letter_code
_entity_poly.pdbx_strand_id
1 'polypeptide(L)'
;AMQALFLMALEPIAETLADGNSYGFRKYRSCADATDQIYKCLHKKTSAQWVLEGDIKGCFDHISHEWLLDNVIIDKEMLRKWLKAGVIEKNVFHMTDEGTPQGGIISPTLANITLDGMEALVAKHSTRRDNGKTYSNKVNLVRYADDFIVTGDTKEVLEEIKSELIVFLKDRGLELSEEKTLITHIKDGFDFLGFNIRKYGNGMLLIKPSKKNQKKFAESTHEVIYKMRSAKQTDVIGKLNPKISGWANYYRYVSSKEVFSKLDHIIFLQLRRWSIRRHHDKSLKWIEKKYWQHDGKRGWIFGTKGKDKKGKEKIYRLIQLTHTPIL
;
A
#
# COMPACT_ATOMS: atom_id res chain seq x y z
N ALA A 1 -6.86 -0.05 27.04
CA ALA A 1 -5.87 -0.78 27.84
C ALA A 1 -6.09 -2.30 27.79
N MET A 2 -7.31 -2.79 28.07
CA MET A 2 -7.61 -4.24 28.14
C MET A 2 -7.30 -4.98 26.83
N GLN A 3 -7.78 -4.49 25.68
CA GLN A 3 -7.46 -5.09 24.37
C GLN A 3 -5.95 -5.20 24.10
N ALA A 4 -5.15 -4.23 24.56
CA ALA A 4 -3.70 -4.27 24.38
C ALA A 4 -3.06 -5.39 25.22
N LEU A 5 -3.56 -5.64 26.44
CA LEU A 5 -3.07 -6.72 27.30
C LEU A 5 -3.36 -8.09 26.66
N PHE A 6 -4.58 -8.30 26.20
CA PHE A 6 -4.95 -9.55 25.53
C PHE A 6 -4.21 -9.74 24.20
N LEU A 7 -3.98 -8.65 23.46
CA LEU A 7 -3.19 -8.70 22.23
C LEU A 7 -1.76 -9.19 22.49
N MET A 8 -1.13 -8.78 23.59
CA MET A 8 0.22 -9.25 23.94
C MET A 8 0.29 -10.78 24.13
N ALA A 9 -0.79 -11.40 24.59
CA ALA A 9 -0.88 -12.84 24.73
C ALA A 9 -1.28 -13.54 23.42
N LEU A 10 -2.19 -12.94 22.64
CA LEU A 10 -2.71 -13.51 21.40
C LEU A 10 -1.72 -13.41 20.24
N GLU A 11 -0.96 -12.31 20.15
CA GLU A 11 -0.08 -12.01 19.00
C GLU A 11 0.98 -13.10 18.72
N PRO A 12 1.69 -13.66 19.71
CA PRO A 12 2.63 -14.74 19.47
C PRO A 12 1.96 -15.99 18.88
N ILE A 13 0.76 -16.31 19.33
CA ILE A 13 -0.02 -17.46 18.84
C ILE A 13 -0.46 -17.20 17.39
N ALA A 14 -1.06 -16.03 17.15
CA ALA A 14 -1.50 -15.61 15.82
C ALA A 14 -0.34 -15.58 14.82
N GLU A 15 0.85 -15.09 15.22
CA GLU A 15 2.04 -15.03 14.37
C GLU A 15 2.57 -16.42 14.02
N THR A 16 2.48 -17.38 14.96
CA THR A 16 2.92 -18.76 14.74
C THR A 16 2.03 -19.53 13.77
N LEU A 17 0.73 -19.25 13.81
CA LEU A 17 -0.27 -19.93 12.98
C LEU A 17 -0.53 -19.21 11.63
N ALA A 18 -0.03 -17.99 11.48
CA ALA A 18 -0.31 -17.15 10.33
C ALA A 18 0.29 -17.69 9.03
N ASP A 19 -0.40 -17.43 7.93
CA ASP A 19 0.09 -17.66 6.57
C ASP A 19 1.47 -17.02 6.36
N GLY A 20 2.41 -17.75 5.77
CA GLY A 20 3.80 -17.33 5.57
C GLY A 20 3.93 -16.06 4.74
N ASN A 21 3.10 -15.92 3.68
CA ASN A 21 3.08 -14.81 2.74
C ASN A 21 1.97 -13.79 3.03
N SER A 22 1.60 -13.64 4.30
CA SER A 22 0.74 -12.57 4.81
C SER A 22 1.59 -11.46 5.45
N TYR A 23 1.37 -10.19 5.09
CA TYR A 23 2.25 -9.06 5.43
C TYR A 23 1.54 -7.93 6.18
N GLY A 24 0.27 -7.66 5.89
CA GLY A 24 -0.47 -6.55 6.49
C GLY A 24 -0.70 -6.73 7.98
N PHE A 25 -0.54 -5.64 8.76
CA PHE A 25 -0.75 -5.59 10.21
C PHE A 25 0.13 -6.53 11.05
N ARG A 26 1.19 -7.07 10.48
CA ARG A 26 2.14 -7.95 11.19
C ARG A 26 3.43 -7.20 11.51
N LYS A 27 3.98 -7.45 12.69
CA LYS A 27 5.24 -6.86 13.13
C LYS A 27 6.39 -7.28 12.20
N TYR A 28 7.28 -6.33 11.93
CA TYR A 28 8.47 -6.52 11.10
C TYR A 28 8.19 -6.93 9.65
N ARG A 29 6.95 -6.76 9.17
CA ARG A 29 6.57 -6.98 7.78
C ARG A 29 6.04 -5.69 7.16
N SER A 30 6.37 -5.46 5.90
CA SER A 30 6.07 -4.22 5.19
C SER A 30 5.53 -4.47 3.79
N CYS A 31 5.05 -3.41 3.15
CA CYS A 31 4.69 -3.46 1.72
C CYS A 31 5.89 -3.80 0.83
N ALA A 32 7.12 -3.44 1.25
CA ALA A 32 8.34 -3.77 0.50
C ALA A 32 8.58 -5.29 0.49
N ASP A 33 8.35 -5.98 1.63
CA ASP A 33 8.49 -7.44 1.72
C ASP A 33 7.45 -8.15 0.85
N ALA A 34 6.20 -7.69 0.86
CA ALA A 34 5.16 -8.22 -0.02
C ALA A 34 5.54 -8.04 -1.50
N THR A 35 6.08 -6.87 -1.86
CA THR A 35 6.51 -6.54 -3.22
C THR A 35 7.71 -7.41 -3.65
N ASP A 36 8.66 -7.64 -2.76
CA ASP A 36 9.81 -8.52 -2.99
C ASP A 36 9.36 -9.98 -3.22
N GLN A 37 8.40 -10.45 -2.42
CA GLN A 37 7.81 -11.79 -2.62
C GLN A 37 7.11 -11.91 -3.97
N ILE A 38 6.36 -10.90 -4.39
CA ILE A 38 5.74 -10.87 -5.72
C ILE A 38 6.82 -10.91 -6.82
N TYR A 39 7.90 -10.16 -6.64
CA TYR A 39 9.02 -10.19 -7.57
C TYR A 39 9.62 -11.61 -7.66
N LYS A 40 9.86 -12.28 -6.53
CA LYS A 40 10.36 -13.67 -6.49
C LYS A 40 9.44 -14.64 -7.22
N CYS A 41 8.13 -14.49 -7.08
CA CYS A 41 7.13 -15.35 -7.74
C CYS A 41 7.07 -15.16 -9.27
N LEU A 42 7.33 -13.93 -9.78
CA LEU A 42 6.99 -13.55 -11.15
C LEU A 42 8.19 -13.20 -12.05
N HIS A 43 9.42 -12.98 -11.53
CA HIS A 43 10.53 -12.43 -12.31
C HIS A 43 11.10 -13.38 -13.37
N LYS A 44 11.08 -14.70 -13.14
CA LYS A 44 11.67 -15.67 -14.06
C LYS A 44 10.85 -15.79 -15.34
N LYS A 45 11.51 -16.12 -16.47
CA LYS A 45 10.80 -16.38 -17.75
C LYS A 45 9.79 -17.51 -17.62
N THR A 46 10.10 -18.52 -16.80
CA THR A 46 9.28 -19.70 -16.54
C THR A 46 8.31 -19.54 -15.39
N SER A 47 8.19 -18.36 -14.78
CA SER A 47 7.24 -18.11 -13.69
C SER A 47 5.80 -18.03 -14.17
N ALA A 48 4.86 -17.93 -13.22
CA ALA A 48 3.44 -17.76 -13.49
C ALA A 48 3.17 -16.65 -14.52
N GLN A 49 2.15 -16.85 -15.36
CA GLN A 49 1.75 -15.88 -16.37
C GLN A 49 0.42 -15.19 -16.06
N TRP A 50 -0.34 -15.73 -15.12
CA TRP A 50 -1.63 -15.19 -14.72
C TRP A 50 -1.61 -14.82 -13.24
N VAL A 51 -2.38 -13.81 -12.90
CA VAL A 51 -2.53 -13.29 -11.53
C VAL A 51 -4.01 -13.05 -11.27
N LEU A 52 -4.51 -13.61 -10.19
CA LEU A 52 -5.80 -13.26 -9.60
C LEU A 52 -5.55 -12.14 -8.60
N GLU A 53 -6.11 -10.97 -8.85
CA GLU A 53 -6.19 -9.86 -7.91
C GLU A 53 -7.48 -10.04 -7.11
N GLY A 54 -7.42 -10.02 -5.78
CA GLY A 54 -8.58 -10.17 -4.92
C GLY A 54 -8.67 -9.06 -3.88
N ASP A 55 -9.88 -8.54 -3.71
CA ASP A 55 -10.23 -7.53 -2.71
C ASP A 55 -11.44 -8.04 -1.93
N ILE A 56 -11.39 -8.02 -0.61
CA ILE A 56 -12.48 -8.47 0.26
C ILE A 56 -13.37 -7.27 0.59
N LYS A 57 -14.66 -7.39 0.27
CA LYS A 57 -15.63 -6.32 0.46
C LYS A 57 -15.85 -6.06 1.94
N GLY A 58 -15.48 -4.84 2.41
CA GLY A 58 -15.74 -4.42 3.80
C GLY A 58 -15.22 -5.42 4.84
N CYS A 59 -14.00 -5.94 4.69
CA CYS A 59 -13.49 -7.04 5.51
C CYS A 59 -13.72 -6.83 7.02
N PHE A 60 -13.39 -5.66 7.55
CA PHE A 60 -13.57 -5.36 8.99
C PHE A 60 -15.03 -5.27 9.41
N ASP A 61 -15.93 -4.98 8.49
CA ASP A 61 -17.33 -4.69 8.79
C ASP A 61 -18.23 -5.94 8.74
N HIS A 62 -17.74 -7.06 8.12
CA HIS A 62 -18.56 -8.24 7.85
C HIS A 62 -18.04 -9.54 8.45
N ILE A 63 -16.90 -9.53 9.20
CA ILE A 63 -16.40 -10.76 9.84
C ILE A 63 -17.46 -11.32 10.78
N SER A 64 -17.80 -12.62 10.63
CA SER A 64 -18.75 -13.31 11.49
C SER A 64 -18.29 -13.34 12.95
N HIS A 65 -19.12 -12.82 13.85
CA HIS A 65 -18.88 -12.90 15.29
C HIS A 65 -18.87 -14.34 15.80
N GLU A 66 -19.73 -15.21 15.26
CA GLU A 66 -19.79 -16.64 15.64
C GLU A 66 -18.48 -17.32 15.27
N TRP A 67 -18.00 -17.09 14.02
CA TRP A 67 -16.75 -17.66 13.57
C TRP A 67 -15.57 -17.21 14.48
N LEU A 68 -15.49 -15.92 14.82
CA LEU A 68 -14.46 -15.41 15.71
C LEU A 68 -14.52 -16.03 17.10
N LEU A 69 -15.72 -16.17 17.67
CA LEU A 69 -15.92 -16.79 18.98
C LEU A 69 -15.51 -18.26 19.04
N ASP A 70 -15.62 -18.97 17.92
CA ASP A 70 -15.28 -20.39 17.83
C ASP A 70 -13.82 -20.64 17.49
N ASN A 71 -13.18 -19.75 16.75
CA ASN A 71 -11.84 -19.99 16.20
C ASN A 71 -10.72 -19.19 16.88
N VAL A 72 -11.02 -18.09 17.59
CA VAL A 72 -9.98 -17.28 18.23
C VAL A 72 -9.71 -17.78 19.67
N ILE A 73 -8.44 -18.03 19.97
CA ILE A 73 -7.99 -18.53 21.29
C ILE A 73 -7.91 -17.34 22.27
N ILE A 74 -9.06 -16.94 22.77
CA ILE A 74 -9.20 -15.84 23.74
C ILE A 74 -10.42 -16.11 24.62
N ASP A 75 -10.52 -15.43 25.77
CA ASP A 75 -11.74 -15.48 26.59
C ASP A 75 -12.97 -15.03 25.77
N LYS A 76 -13.92 -15.95 25.61
CA LYS A 76 -15.09 -15.75 24.74
C LYS A 76 -16.04 -14.65 25.23
N GLU A 77 -16.14 -14.43 26.54
CA GLU A 77 -16.96 -13.36 27.08
C GLU A 77 -16.37 -11.99 26.81
N MET A 78 -15.06 -11.87 26.99
CA MET A 78 -14.35 -10.63 26.67
C MET A 78 -14.40 -10.31 25.19
N LEU A 79 -14.17 -11.31 24.33
CA LEU A 79 -14.27 -11.13 22.88
C LEU A 79 -15.69 -10.68 22.48
N ARG A 80 -16.72 -11.34 23.00
CA ARG A 80 -18.13 -10.97 22.75
C ARG A 80 -18.45 -9.53 23.17
N LYS A 81 -17.95 -9.09 24.34
CA LYS A 81 -18.12 -7.72 24.81
C LYS A 81 -17.46 -6.72 23.86
N TRP A 82 -16.27 -7.01 23.31
CA TRP A 82 -15.60 -6.11 22.37
C TRP A 82 -16.30 -6.06 21.02
N LEU A 83 -16.71 -7.20 20.50
CA LEU A 83 -17.43 -7.29 19.22
C LEU A 83 -18.78 -6.54 19.27
N LYS A 84 -19.49 -6.62 20.40
CA LYS A 84 -20.76 -5.94 20.63
C LYS A 84 -20.65 -4.51 21.19
N ALA A 85 -19.42 -4.01 21.41
CA ALA A 85 -19.22 -2.69 22.01
C ALA A 85 -19.73 -1.52 21.14
N GLY A 86 -20.01 -1.77 19.86
CA GLY A 86 -20.45 -0.76 18.91
C GLY A 86 -19.35 0.25 18.55
N VAL A 87 -19.69 1.16 17.67
CA VAL A 87 -18.83 2.27 17.21
C VAL A 87 -19.57 3.59 17.35
N ILE A 88 -18.85 4.65 17.68
CA ILE A 88 -19.38 6.02 17.66
C ILE A 88 -18.86 6.70 16.40
N GLU A 89 -19.73 6.91 15.43
CA GLU A 89 -19.43 7.68 14.24
C GLU A 89 -20.22 8.99 14.24
N LYS A 90 -19.52 10.12 14.06
CA LYS A 90 -20.15 11.48 14.04
C LYS A 90 -21.07 11.76 15.26
N ASN A 91 -20.68 11.28 16.44
CA ASN A 91 -21.43 11.34 17.70
C ASN A 91 -22.74 10.51 17.70
N VAL A 92 -22.90 9.55 16.78
CA VAL A 92 -24.00 8.59 16.79
C VAL A 92 -23.44 7.22 17.14
N PHE A 93 -24.08 6.53 18.09
CA PHE A 93 -23.71 5.16 18.46
C PHE A 93 -24.37 4.18 17.49
N HIS A 94 -23.54 3.28 16.92
CA HIS A 94 -23.99 2.18 16.07
C HIS A 94 -23.67 0.86 16.76
N MET A 95 -24.66 0.01 16.91
CA MET A 95 -24.44 -1.38 17.34
C MET A 95 -23.76 -2.13 16.19
N THR A 96 -22.89 -3.08 16.57
CA THR A 96 -22.21 -3.99 15.62
C THR A 96 -22.76 -5.39 15.81
N ASP A 97 -23.51 -5.89 14.83
CA ASP A 97 -24.03 -7.26 14.83
C ASP A 97 -23.05 -8.23 14.11
N GLU A 98 -22.18 -7.67 13.26
CA GLU A 98 -21.09 -8.36 12.57
C GLU A 98 -19.86 -7.44 12.50
N GLY A 99 -18.73 -7.99 12.11
CA GLY A 99 -17.48 -7.26 11.93
C GLY A 99 -16.71 -6.98 13.24
N THR A 100 -15.60 -6.28 13.08
CA THR A 100 -14.74 -5.84 14.18
C THR A 100 -14.67 -4.32 14.19
N PRO A 101 -14.75 -3.65 15.37
CA PRO A 101 -14.73 -2.20 15.45
C PRO A 101 -13.51 -1.61 14.73
N GLN A 102 -13.72 -0.76 13.73
CA GLN A 102 -12.63 -0.06 13.06
C GLN A 102 -11.90 0.85 14.06
N GLY A 103 -10.57 0.68 14.15
CA GLY A 103 -9.73 1.39 15.13
C GLY A 103 -9.55 0.67 16.46
N GLY A 104 -10.15 -0.49 16.68
CA GLY A 104 -9.83 -1.36 17.79
C GLY A 104 -8.39 -1.88 17.71
N ILE A 105 -7.66 -1.89 18.83
CA ILE A 105 -6.25 -2.31 18.88
C ILE A 105 -6.08 -3.77 18.44
N ILE A 106 -7.04 -4.63 18.76
CA ILE A 106 -7.00 -6.08 18.45
C ILE A 106 -7.58 -6.41 17.07
N SER A 107 -8.40 -5.53 16.49
CA SER A 107 -9.13 -5.78 15.25
C SER A 107 -8.25 -6.21 14.07
N PRO A 108 -7.06 -5.62 13.83
CA PRO A 108 -6.18 -6.06 12.76
C PRO A 108 -5.69 -7.52 12.93
N THR A 109 -5.45 -7.94 14.16
CA THR A 109 -5.03 -9.33 14.44
C THR A 109 -6.18 -10.30 14.26
N LEU A 110 -7.40 -9.92 14.68
CA LEU A 110 -8.61 -10.74 14.44
C LEU A 110 -8.88 -10.91 12.94
N ALA A 111 -8.75 -9.84 12.15
CA ALA A 111 -8.90 -9.91 10.70
C ALA A 111 -7.85 -10.83 10.07
N ASN A 112 -6.58 -10.77 10.52
CA ASN A 112 -5.56 -11.68 10.03
C ASN A 112 -5.87 -13.15 10.37
N ILE A 113 -6.25 -13.45 11.62
CA ILE A 113 -6.67 -14.82 12.04
C ILE A 113 -7.83 -15.31 11.18
N THR A 114 -8.80 -14.44 10.87
CA THR A 114 -9.94 -14.81 10.02
C THR A 114 -9.50 -15.18 8.60
N LEU A 115 -8.47 -14.54 8.07
CA LEU A 115 -8.00 -14.77 6.70
C LEU A 115 -6.86 -15.80 6.61
N ASP A 116 -6.28 -16.22 7.73
CA ASP A 116 -5.24 -17.24 7.74
C ASP A 116 -5.81 -18.61 7.34
N GLY A 117 -5.01 -19.38 6.61
CA GLY A 117 -5.41 -20.62 5.94
C GLY A 117 -5.67 -20.45 4.44
N MET A 118 -5.75 -19.22 3.92
CA MET A 118 -5.83 -18.98 2.47
C MET A 118 -4.63 -19.55 1.73
N GLU A 119 -3.42 -19.44 2.29
CA GLU A 119 -2.20 -19.96 1.67
C GLU A 119 -2.23 -21.51 1.58
N ALA A 120 -2.71 -22.17 2.61
CA ALA A 120 -2.88 -23.64 2.61
C ALA A 120 -3.92 -24.10 1.59
N LEU A 121 -5.01 -23.33 1.42
CA LEU A 121 -6.02 -23.59 0.39
C LEU A 121 -5.41 -23.49 -1.01
N VAL A 122 -4.72 -22.39 -1.30
CA VAL A 122 -4.07 -22.16 -2.60
C VAL A 122 -3.00 -23.23 -2.88
N ALA A 123 -2.26 -23.66 -1.87
CA ALA A 123 -1.21 -24.68 -2.00
C ALA A 123 -1.74 -26.06 -2.46
N LYS A 124 -3.01 -26.39 -2.24
CA LYS A 124 -3.64 -27.62 -2.76
C LYS A 124 -3.57 -27.70 -4.29
N HIS A 125 -3.57 -26.55 -4.97
CA HIS A 125 -3.50 -26.42 -6.42
C HIS A 125 -2.07 -26.31 -6.95
N SER A 126 -1.03 -26.54 -6.12
CA SER A 126 0.39 -26.34 -6.51
C SER A 126 0.84 -27.20 -7.69
N THR A 127 0.21 -28.35 -7.90
CA THR A 127 0.55 -29.28 -8.97
C THR A 127 -0.68 -29.83 -9.66
N ARG A 128 -0.53 -30.18 -10.94
CA ARG A 128 -1.50 -30.96 -11.71
C ARG A 128 -0.86 -32.18 -12.31
N ARG A 129 -1.63 -33.25 -12.50
CA ARG A 129 -1.20 -34.43 -13.23
C ARG A 129 -1.83 -34.41 -14.62
N ASP A 130 -0.99 -34.64 -15.64
CA ASP A 130 -1.45 -34.78 -17.02
C ASP A 130 -0.56 -35.82 -17.72
N ASN A 131 -1.20 -36.80 -18.38
CA ASN A 131 -0.55 -37.91 -19.12
C ASN A 131 0.56 -38.60 -18.27
N GLY A 132 0.28 -38.87 -16.97
CA GLY A 132 1.20 -39.54 -16.05
C GLY A 132 2.37 -38.67 -15.55
N LYS A 133 2.47 -37.39 -15.99
CA LYS A 133 3.48 -36.43 -15.54
C LYS A 133 2.88 -35.41 -14.57
N THR A 134 3.68 -34.98 -13.60
CA THR A 134 3.31 -33.93 -12.66
C THR A 134 3.88 -32.59 -13.11
N TYR A 135 3.04 -31.60 -13.24
CA TYR A 135 3.38 -30.23 -13.60
C TYR A 135 3.09 -29.27 -12.43
N SER A 136 3.93 -28.27 -12.27
CA SER A 136 3.68 -27.19 -11.31
C SER A 136 2.73 -26.17 -11.89
N ASN A 137 1.69 -25.82 -11.16
CA ASN A 137 0.76 -24.73 -11.50
C ASN A 137 1.29 -23.34 -11.10
N LYS A 138 2.47 -23.27 -10.45
CA LYS A 138 3.14 -22.02 -10.04
C LYS A 138 2.25 -21.09 -9.21
N VAL A 139 1.38 -21.69 -8.40
CA VAL A 139 0.48 -20.94 -7.53
C VAL A 139 1.21 -20.48 -6.28
N ASN A 140 1.04 -19.21 -5.95
CA ASN A 140 1.52 -18.60 -4.71
C ASN A 140 0.50 -17.54 -4.28
N LEU A 141 0.23 -17.46 -2.99
CA LEU A 141 -0.54 -16.37 -2.38
C LEU A 141 0.43 -15.30 -1.86
N VAL A 142 0.09 -14.04 -2.06
CA VAL A 142 0.70 -12.90 -1.35
C VAL A 142 -0.44 -12.01 -0.87
N ARG A 143 -0.57 -11.87 0.46
CA ARG A 143 -1.66 -11.13 1.10
C ARG A 143 -1.14 -9.95 1.90
N TYR A 144 -1.82 -8.84 1.81
CA TYR A 144 -1.60 -7.66 2.65
C TYR A 144 -2.93 -7.19 3.24
N ALA A 145 -3.25 -7.61 4.45
CA ALA A 145 -4.57 -7.45 5.07
C ALA A 145 -5.67 -8.11 4.20
N ASP A 146 -6.61 -7.32 3.73
CA ASP A 146 -7.72 -7.69 2.86
C ASP A 146 -7.38 -7.72 1.36
N ASP A 147 -6.32 -7.03 0.94
CA ASP A 147 -5.79 -7.08 -0.42
C ASP A 147 -4.92 -8.33 -0.62
N PHE A 148 -5.14 -9.11 -1.67
CA PHE A 148 -4.29 -10.26 -1.97
C PHE A 148 -4.15 -10.52 -3.46
N ILE A 149 -3.10 -11.24 -3.81
CA ILE A 149 -2.93 -11.80 -5.15
C ILE A 149 -2.65 -13.31 -5.07
N VAL A 150 -3.10 -14.04 -6.09
CA VAL A 150 -2.69 -15.43 -6.32
C VAL A 150 -2.07 -15.52 -7.70
N THR A 151 -0.85 -16.05 -7.79
CA THR A 151 -0.20 -16.33 -9.09
C THR A 151 -0.64 -17.69 -9.63
N GLY A 152 -0.61 -17.90 -10.95
CA GLY A 152 -0.94 -19.17 -11.56
C GLY A 152 -0.36 -19.33 -12.97
N ASP A 153 -0.15 -20.57 -13.39
CA ASP A 153 0.36 -20.87 -14.72
C ASP A 153 -0.70 -20.67 -15.80
N THR A 154 -1.96 -20.99 -15.47
CA THR A 154 -3.11 -20.87 -16.38
C THR A 154 -4.26 -20.11 -15.73
N LYS A 155 -5.18 -19.61 -16.56
CA LYS A 155 -6.36 -18.89 -16.07
C LYS A 155 -7.34 -19.82 -15.36
N GLU A 156 -7.49 -21.04 -15.87
CA GLU A 156 -8.41 -22.06 -15.37
C GLU A 156 -8.11 -22.41 -13.90
N VAL A 157 -6.85 -22.64 -13.57
CA VAL A 157 -6.42 -22.90 -12.18
C VAL A 157 -6.79 -21.75 -11.25
N LEU A 158 -6.68 -20.50 -11.72
CA LEU A 158 -7.06 -19.35 -10.91
C LEU A 158 -8.58 -19.20 -10.75
N GLU A 159 -9.37 -19.61 -11.73
CA GLU A 159 -10.85 -19.67 -11.61
C GLU A 159 -11.29 -20.73 -10.59
N GLU A 160 -10.64 -21.91 -10.58
CA GLU A 160 -10.87 -22.94 -9.56
C GLU A 160 -10.54 -22.42 -8.16
N ILE A 161 -9.34 -21.85 -7.97
CA ILE A 161 -8.91 -21.27 -6.70
C ILE A 161 -9.87 -20.15 -6.25
N LYS A 162 -10.31 -19.28 -7.18
CA LYS A 162 -11.28 -18.21 -6.89
C LYS A 162 -12.58 -18.80 -6.33
N SER A 163 -13.07 -19.87 -6.93
CA SER A 163 -14.31 -20.52 -6.47
C SER A 163 -14.18 -21.08 -5.06
N GLU A 164 -13.05 -21.71 -4.74
CA GLU A 164 -12.78 -22.23 -3.39
C GLU A 164 -12.57 -21.09 -2.37
N LEU A 165 -11.91 -19.99 -2.78
CA LEU A 165 -11.75 -18.82 -1.92
C LEU A 165 -13.09 -18.16 -1.59
N ILE A 166 -14.05 -18.12 -2.52
CA ILE A 166 -15.41 -17.64 -2.25
C ILE A 166 -16.07 -18.46 -1.14
N VAL A 167 -15.96 -19.80 -1.21
CA VAL A 167 -16.52 -20.70 -0.17
C VAL A 167 -15.82 -20.45 1.17
N PHE A 168 -14.48 -20.38 1.17
CA PHE A 168 -13.67 -20.13 2.36
C PHE A 168 -14.04 -18.82 3.05
N LEU A 169 -14.24 -17.75 2.29
CA LEU A 169 -14.60 -16.43 2.81
C LEU A 169 -16.04 -16.40 3.32
N LYS A 170 -16.97 -17.04 2.59
CA LYS A 170 -18.38 -17.11 2.99
C LYS A 170 -18.57 -17.77 4.34
N ASP A 171 -17.83 -18.82 4.66
CA ASP A 171 -17.82 -19.49 5.97
C ASP A 171 -17.44 -18.51 7.12
N ARG A 172 -16.73 -17.42 6.81
CA ARG A 172 -16.27 -16.39 7.74
C ARG A 172 -17.11 -15.10 7.72
N GLY A 173 -18.24 -15.14 6.97
CA GLY A 173 -19.10 -13.96 6.79
C GLY A 173 -18.58 -12.95 5.76
N LEU A 174 -17.56 -13.32 4.97
CA LEU A 174 -16.87 -12.43 4.06
C LEU A 174 -17.21 -12.70 2.60
N GLU A 175 -17.13 -11.68 1.75
CA GLU A 175 -17.37 -11.76 0.31
C GLU A 175 -16.22 -11.13 -0.48
N LEU A 176 -15.91 -11.71 -1.65
CA LEU A 176 -15.03 -11.07 -2.62
C LEU A 176 -15.77 -9.91 -3.33
N SER A 177 -15.06 -8.82 -3.57
CA SER A 177 -15.56 -7.75 -4.42
C SER A 177 -15.49 -8.17 -5.88
N GLU A 178 -16.64 -8.46 -6.50
CA GLU A 178 -16.71 -8.88 -7.90
C GLU A 178 -16.06 -7.86 -8.86
N GLU A 179 -16.29 -6.56 -8.60
CA GLU A 179 -15.77 -5.49 -9.43
C GLU A 179 -14.23 -5.36 -9.39
N LYS A 180 -13.62 -5.74 -8.26
CA LYS A 180 -12.18 -5.61 -8.03
C LYS A 180 -11.42 -6.93 -8.10
N THR A 181 -12.13 -8.06 -8.20
CA THR A 181 -11.53 -9.40 -8.29
C THR A 181 -11.35 -9.79 -9.75
N LEU A 182 -10.14 -9.64 -10.25
CA LEU A 182 -9.82 -9.80 -11.67
C LEU A 182 -8.71 -10.84 -11.86
N ILE A 183 -8.80 -11.58 -12.97
CA ILE A 183 -7.71 -12.46 -13.42
C ILE A 183 -7.03 -11.78 -14.61
N THR A 184 -5.80 -11.34 -14.40
CA THR A 184 -5.04 -10.53 -15.34
C THR A 184 -3.81 -11.29 -15.83
N HIS A 185 -3.48 -11.17 -17.13
CA HIS A 185 -2.23 -11.70 -17.64
C HIS A 185 -1.08 -10.74 -17.31
N ILE A 186 0.06 -11.28 -16.85
CA ILE A 186 1.19 -10.47 -16.34
C ILE A 186 1.77 -9.49 -17.38
N LYS A 187 1.57 -9.73 -18.68
CA LYS A 187 1.97 -8.79 -19.74
C LYS A 187 1.11 -7.53 -19.79
N ASP A 188 -0.15 -7.63 -19.36
CA ASP A 188 -1.04 -6.47 -19.27
C ASP A 188 -0.71 -5.65 -18.04
N GLY A 189 -0.24 -6.31 -16.98
CA GLY A 189 0.14 -5.73 -15.70
C GLY A 189 -1.05 -5.48 -14.80
N PHE A 190 -0.79 -5.41 -13.51
CA PHE A 190 -1.78 -5.18 -12.47
C PHE A 190 -1.26 -4.20 -11.41
N ASP A 191 -2.19 -3.63 -10.63
CA ASP A 191 -1.86 -2.71 -9.56
C ASP A 191 -2.10 -3.37 -8.19
N PHE A 192 -1.06 -3.46 -7.36
CA PHE A 192 -1.15 -3.99 -6.00
C PHE A 192 -0.40 -3.07 -5.02
N LEU A 193 -1.03 -2.73 -3.90
CA LEU A 193 -0.48 -1.82 -2.86
C LEU A 193 0.07 -0.50 -3.42
N GLY A 194 -0.51 -0.01 -4.49
CA GLY A 194 -0.05 1.21 -5.15
C GLY A 194 1.15 1.05 -6.08
N PHE A 195 1.60 -0.15 -6.31
CA PHE A 195 2.61 -0.50 -7.29
C PHE A 195 1.95 -1.08 -8.54
N ASN A 196 2.47 -0.75 -9.72
CA ASN A 196 2.13 -1.42 -10.98
C ASN A 196 3.20 -2.47 -11.27
N ILE A 197 2.76 -3.72 -11.43
CA ILE A 197 3.60 -4.89 -11.63
C ILE A 197 3.33 -5.40 -13.04
N ARG A 198 4.38 -5.44 -13.89
CA ARG A 198 4.21 -5.81 -15.30
C ARG A 198 5.44 -6.50 -15.85
N LYS A 199 5.22 -7.56 -16.64
CA LYS A 199 6.25 -8.23 -17.43
C LYS A 199 6.24 -7.72 -18.87
N TYR A 200 7.37 -7.21 -19.32
CA TYR A 200 7.52 -6.62 -20.66
C TYR A 200 7.94 -7.67 -21.70
N GLY A 201 7.84 -7.30 -22.98
CA GLY A 201 8.11 -8.21 -24.10
C GLY A 201 9.52 -8.82 -24.13
N ASN A 202 10.51 -8.18 -23.49
CA ASN A 202 11.86 -8.73 -23.28
C ASN A 202 11.95 -9.76 -22.14
N GLY A 203 10.82 -10.07 -21.47
CA GLY A 203 10.75 -10.98 -20.32
C GLY A 203 11.12 -10.36 -18.99
N MET A 204 11.42 -9.06 -18.92
CA MET A 204 11.78 -8.36 -17.71
C MET A 204 10.52 -7.98 -16.92
N LEU A 205 10.47 -8.36 -15.64
CA LEU A 205 9.45 -7.87 -14.70
C LEU A 205 9.89 -6.53 -14.13
N LEU A 206 9.04 -5.52 -14.25
CA LEU A 206 9.25 -4.24 -13.60
C LEU A 206 8.12 -3.94 -12.62
N ILE A 207 8.48 -3.46 -11.45
CA ILE A 207 7.59 -2.96 -10.43
C ILE A 207 7.83 -1.45 -10.33
N LYS A 208 6.80 -0.65 -10.56
CA LYS A 208 6.86 0.82 -10.59
C LYS A 208 5.72 1.40 -9.75
N PRO A 209 5.83 2.65 -9.28
CA PRO A 209 4.66 3.36 -8.71
C PRO A 209 3.49 3.36 -9.70
N SER A 210 2.29 3.01 -9.26
CA SER A 210 1.10 2.96 -10.13
C SER A 210 0.75 4.35 -10.69
N LYS A 211 0.18 4.41 -11.89
CA LYS A 211 -0.26 5.67 -12.52
C LYS A 211 -1.27 6.43 -11.65
N LYS A 212 -2.18 5.69 -11.01
CA LYS A 212 -3.17 6.24 -10.07
C LYS A 212 -2.50 6.97 -8.91
N ASN A 213 -1.48 6.35 -8.29
CA ASN A 213 -0.77 6.94 -7.15
C ASN A 213 0.16 8.10 -7.56
N GLN A 214 0.77 8.05 -8.74
CA GLN A 214 1.51 9.18 -9.31
C GLN A 214 0.60 10.40 -9.46
N LYS A 215 -0.59 10.22 -10.05
CA LYS A 215 -1.60 11.27 -10.23
C LYS A 215 -2.06 11.84 -8.88
N LYS A 216 -2.44 10.96 -7.94
CA LYS A 216 -2.87 11.34 -6.58
C LYS A 216 -1.77 12.13 -5.84
N PHE A 217 -0.52 11.76 -5.99
CA PHE A 217 0.59 12.49 -5.38
C PHE A 217 0.77 13.89 -6.01
N ALA A 218 0.75 14.00 -7.35
CA ALA A 218 0.84 15.27 -8.06
C ALA A 218 -0.32 16.22 -7.71
N GLU A 219 -1.54 15.70 -7.58
CA GLU A 219 -2.72 16.46 -7.14
C GLU A 219 -2.56 16.91 -5.69
N SER A 220 -2.08 16.05 -4.81
CA SER A 220 -1.89 16.36 -3.40
C SER A 220 -0.79 17.41 -3.15
N THR A 221 0.25 17.45 -3.97
CA THR A 221 1.27 18.53 -3.93
C THR A 221 0.72 19.83 -4.46
N HIS A 222 -0.05 19.78 -5.55
CA HIS A 222 -0.75 20.95 -6.09
C HIS A 222 -1.71 21.56 -5.05
N GLU A 223 -2.48 20.75 -4.36
CA GLU A 223 -3.42 21.22 -3.33
C GLU A 223 -2.70 21.97 -2.20
N VAL A 224 -1.59 21.43 -1.70
CA VAL A 224 -0.76 22.10 -0.68
C VAL A 224 -0.28 23.45 -1.20
N ILE A 225 0.29 23.49 -2.41
CA ILE A 225 0.82 24.72 -3.02
C ILE A 225 -0.30 25.75 -3.24
N TYR A 226 -1.46 25.30 -3.69
CA TYR A 226 -2.62 26.16 -3.92
C TYR A 226 -3.15 26.78 -2.62
N LYS A 227 -3.34 25.97 -1.57
CA LYS A 227 -3.78 26.44 -0.25
C LYS A 227 -2.76 27.42 0.39
N MET A 228 -1.49 27.27 0.05
CA MET A 228 -0.39 28.09 0.58
C MET A 228 0.05 29.22 -0.35
N ARG A 229 -0.83 29.72 -1.23
CA ARG A 229 -0.50 30.77 -2.21
C ARG A 229 0.01 32.08 -1.60
N SER A 230 -0.40 32.42 -0.37
CA SER A 230 0.01 33.62 0.36
C SER A 230 1.09 33.35 1.42
N ALA A 231 1.45 32.09 1.66
CA ALA A 231 2.39 31.70 2.70
C ALA A 231 3.85 32.05 2.35
N LYS A 232 4.74 32.08 3.35
CA LYS A 232 6.17 32.22 3.14
C LYS A 232 6.74 30.98 2.46
N GLN A 233 7.82 31.17 1.70
CA GLN A 233 8.51 30.06 1.00
C GLN A 233 8.95 28.95 1.99
N THR A 234 9.44 29.33 3.16
CA THR A 234 9.83 28.39 4.23
C THR A 234 8.71 27.47 4.65
N ASP A 235 7.48 28.00 4.75
CA ASP A 235 6.32 27.25 5.20
C ASP A 235 5.85 26.27 4.12
N VAL A 236 5.87 26.69 2.85
CA VAL A 236 5.58 25.81 1.70
C VAL A 236 6.58 24.65 1.67
N ILE A 237 7.88 24.91 1.81
CA ILE A 237 8.92 23.87 1.88
C ILE A 237 8.67 22.94 3.07
N GLY A 238 8.37 23.51 4.24
CA GLY A 238 8.08 22.75 5.46
C GLY A 238 6.90 21.80 5.33
N LYS A 239 5.89 22.13 4.53
CA LYS A 239 4.72 21.28 4.28
C LYS A 239 4.96 20.24 3.17
N LEU A 240 5.75 20.58 2.15
CA LEU A 240 6.02 19.67 1.02
C LEU A 240 7.05 18.61 1.38
N ASN A 241 8.12 18.95 2.10
CA ASN A 241 9.22 18.02 2.38
C ASN A 241 8.80 16.72 3.06
N PRO A 242 7.97 16.71 4.12
CA PRO A 242 7.49 15.46 4.71
C PRO A 242 6.70 14.59 3.72
N LYS A 243 5.87 15.23 2.89
CA LYS A 243 5.08 14.54 1.88
C LYS A 243 5.96 13.93 0.79
N ILE A 244 6.95 14.68 0.29
CA ILE A 244 7.91 14.21 -0.72
C ILE A 244 8.76 13.07 -0.16
N SER A 245 9.31 13.24 1.05
CA SER A 245 10.12 12.20 1.70
C SER A 245 9.33 10.93 1.98
N GLY A 246 8.10 11.06 2.49
CA GLY A 246 7.25 9.90 2.76
C GLY A 246 6.96 9.10 1.50
N TRP A 247 6.60 9.80 0.39
CA TRP A 247 6.33 9.16 -0.88
C TRP A 247 7.59 8.51 -1.49
N ALA A 248 8.72 9.20 -1.44
CA ALA A 248 10.01 8.69 -1.92
C ALA A 248 10.44 7.44 -1.14
N ASN A 249 10.33 7.44 0.19
CA ASN A 249 10.68 6.31 1.03
C ASN A 249 9.80 5.08 0.77
N TYR A 250 8.52 5.28 0.49
CA TYR A 250 7.61 4.19 0.15
C TYR A 250 7.99 3.49 -1.16
N TYR A 251 8.42 4.26 -2.17
CA TYR A 251 8.70 3.73 -3.50
C TYR A 251 10.19 3.49 -3.81
N ARG A 252 11.10 3.69 -2.85
CA ARG A 252 12.54 3.52 -3.06
C ARG A 252 13.01 2.08 -3.30
N TYR A 253 12.16 1.10 -3.02
CA TYR A 253 12.47 -0.33 -3.15
C TYR A 253 12.12 -0.91 -4.53
N VAL A 254 11.68 -0.09 -5.46
CA VAL A 254 11.23 -0.51 -6.79
C VAL A 254 11.80 0.39 -7.89
N SER A 255 11.51 0.09 -9.16
CA SER A 255 11.99 0.85 -10.33
C SER A 255 11.34 2.24 -10.44
N SER A 256 11.69 3.16 -9.53
CA SER A 256 11.02 4.46 -9.36
C SER A 256 11.73 5.65 -9.96
N LYS A 257 13.00 5.53 -10.38
CA LYS A 257 13.86 6.67 -10.72
C LYS A 257 13.28 7.56 -11.84
N GLU A 258 12.75 6.96 -12.88
CA GLU A 258 12.08 7.67 -13.99
C GLU A 258 10.83 8.42 -13.50
N VAL A 259 10.03 7.78 -12.64
CA VAL A 259 8.83 8.36 -12.04
C VAL A 259 9.20 9.51 -11.11
N PHE A 260 10.25 9.35 -10.32
CA PHE A 260 10.77 10.41 -9.43
C PHE A 260 11.14 11.66 -10.23
N SER A 261 11.90 11.50 -11.32
CA SER A 261 12.27 12.62 -12.19
C SER A 261 11.04 13.33 -12.78
N LYS A 262 10.06 12.57 -13.26
CA LYS A 262 8.80 13.12 -13.78
C LYS A 262 8.03 13.91 -12.72
N LEU A 263 7.94 13.39 -11.50
CA LEU A 263 7.21 14.04 -10.42
C LEU A 263 7.94 15.27 -9.89
N ASP A 264 9.27 15.24 -9.79
CA ASP A 264 10.09 16.42 -9.46
C ASP A 264 9.85 17.54 -10.47
N HIS A 265 9.77 17.21 -11.77
CA HIS A 265 9.44 18.19 -12.81
C HIS A 265 8.03 18.78 -12.65
N ILE A 266 7.03 17.94 -12.31
CA ILE A 266 5.66 18.41 -12.05
C ILE A 266 5.64 19.37 -10.86
N ILE A 267 6.32 19.03 -9.76
CA ILE A 267 6.42 19.89 -8.57
C ILE A 267 7.11 21.21 -8.92
N PHE A 268 8.19 21.16 -9.71
CA PHE A 268 8.86 22.36 -10.19
C PHE A 268 7.91 23.29 -10.96
N LEU A 269 7.12 22.75 -11.89
CA LEU A 269 6.14 23.55 -12.64
C LEU A 269 5.04 24.14 -11.75
N GLN A 270 4.58 23.41 -10.75
CA GLN A 270 3.60 23.90 -9.77
C GLN A 270 4.16 25.08 -8.96
N LEU A 271 5.40 24.96 -8.46
CA LEU A 271 6.06 26.00 -7.69
C LEU A 271 6.45 27.22 -8.56
N ARG A 272 6.81 27.00 -9.81
CA ARG A 272 7.06 28.07 -10.77
C ARG A 272 5.79 28.91 -11.02
N ARG A 273 4.64 28.26 -11.20
CA ARG A 273 3.34 28.95 -11.31
C ARG A 273 2.99 29.72 -10.03
N TRP A 274 3.25 29.13 -8.85
CA TRP A 274 3.04 29.76 -7.56
C TRP A 274 3.87 31.03 -7.41
N SER A 275 5.15 31.00 -7.78
CA SER A 275 6.05 32.15 -7.67
C SER A 275 5.74 33.26 -8.68
N ILE A 276 5.34 32.92 -9.91
CA ILE A 276 4.91 33.90 -10.93
C ILE A 276 3.65 34.64 -10.47
N ARG A 277 2.66 33.93 -9.94
CA ARG A 277 1.43 34.57 -9.42
C ARG A 277 1.67 35.58 -8.31
N ARG A 278 2.74 35.39 -7.52
CA ARG A 278 3.09 36.30 -6.42
C ARG A 278 3.81 37.58 -6.89
N HIS A 279 4.38 37.55 -8.07
CA HIS A 279 5.21 38.63 -8.64
C HIS A 279 4.92 38.76 -10.12
N HIS A 280 3.67 39.08 -10.44
CA HIS A 280 3.21 39.22 -11.83
C HIS A 280 3.91 40.39 -12.57
N ASP A 281 4.45 41.36 -11.84
CA ASP A 281 5.15 42.54 -12.32
C ASP A 281 6.68 42.32 -12.50
N LYS A 282 7.23 41.16 -12.12
CA LYS A 282 8.65 40.85 -12.16
C LYS A 282 9.03 39.95 -13.29
N SER A 283 10.25 40.12 -13.82
CA SER A 283 10.79 39.22 -14.85
C SER A 283 11.02 37.79 -14.31
N LEU A 284 10.95 36.81 -15.20
CA LEU A 284 11.22 35.40 -14.84
C LEU A 284 12.61 35.22 -14.20
N LYS A 285 13.64 35.94 -14.72
CA LYS A 285 14.99 35.90 -14.14
C LYS A 285 15.02 36.37 -12.68
N TRP A 286 14.25 37.43 -12.35
CA TRP A 286 14.15 37.92 -10.99
C TRP A 286 13.47 36.88 -10.07
N ILE A 287 12.37 36.26 -10.56
CA ILE A 287 11.63 35.22 -9.83
C ILE A 287 12.53 34.03 -9.56
N GLU A 288 13.26 33.56 -10.58
CA GLU A 288 14.21 32.46 -10.44
C GLU A 288 15.29 32.78 -9.40
N LYS A 289 15.94 33.95 -9.50
CA LYS A 289 16.96 34.37 -8.53
C LYS A 289 16.42 34.46 -7.11
N LYS A 290 15.15 34.83 -6.92
CA LYS A 290 14.52 34.96 -5.61
C LYS A 290 14.16 33.61 -4.97
N TYR A 291 13.61 32.69 -5.74
CA TYR A 291 13.00 31.46 -5.23
C TYR A 291 13.81 30.20 -5.43
N TRP A 292 14.75 30.21 -6.37
CA TRP A 292 15.64 29.09 -6.65
C TRP A 292 17.08 29.45 -6.32
N GLN A 293 17.77 28.48 -5.75
CA GLN A 293 19.19 28.63 -5.39
C GLN A 293 20.02 27.60 -6.13
N HIS A 294 21.22 27.97 -6.51
CA HIS A 294 22.18 27.07 -7.12
C HIS A 294 23.00 26.37 -6.03
N ASP A 295 23.09 25.06 -6.07
CA ASP A 295 23.76 24.23 -5.06
C ASP A 295 25.20 23.86 -5.45
N GLY A 296 25.86 24.64 -6.32
CA GLY A 296 27.24 24.41 -6.76
C GLY A 296 27.47 23.11 -7.58
N LYS A 297 26.81 22.03 -7.21
CA LYS A 297 26.93 20.70 -7.86
C LYS A 297 25.68 20.30 -8.67
N ARG A 298 24.55 20.91 -8.44
CA ARG A 298 23.26 20.54 -9.03
C ARG A 298 22.45 21.80 -9.35
N GLY A 299 21.58 21.71 -10.33
CA GLY A 299 20.80 22.84 -10.83
C GLY A 299 19.91 23.52 -9.77
N TRP A 300 19.08 24.40 -10.22
CA TRP A 300 18.21 25.25 -9.42
C TRP A 300 17.28 24.48 -8.48
N ILE A 301 17.47 24.62 -7.16
CA ILE A 301 16.64 24.01 -6.13
C ILE A 301 15.75 25.12 -5.54
N PHE A 302 14.45 24.86 -5.42
CA PHE A 302 13.53 25.75 -4.73
C PHE A 302 13.94 25.85 -3.25
N GLY A 303 14.40 27.03 -2.84
CA GLY A 303 14.96 27.20 -1.51
C GLY A 303 15.19 28.65 -1.12
N THR A 304 15.36 28.90 0.18
CA THR A 304 15.61 30.23 0.75
C THR A 304 16.43 30.15 2.02
N LYS A 305 17.14 31.22 2.33
CA LYS A 305 17.75 31.41 3.63
C LYS A 305 16.68 31.87 4.62
N GLY A 306 16.74 31.39 5.84
CA GLY A 306 15.85 31.78 6.92
C GLY A 306 16.46 31.48 8.27
N LYS A 307 15.75 31.81 9.35
CA LYS A 307 16.18 31.50 10.73
C LYS A 307 15.35 30.31 11.24
N ASP A 308 15.96 29.42 11.99
CA ASP A 308 15.26 28.34 12.68
C ASP A 308 14.53 28.85 13.94
N LYS A 309 13.85 27.95 14.68
CA LYS A 309 13.15 28.31 15.93
C LYS A 309 14.07 28.86 17.02
N LYS A 310 15.39 28.62 16.91
CA LYS A 310 16.43 29.13 17.85
C LYS A 310 17.13 30.37 17.33
N GLY A 311 16.68 30.99 16.20
CA GLY A 311 17.25 32.19 15.61
C GLY A 311 18.51 31.95 14.76
N LYS A 312 19.00 30.71 14.61
CA LYS A 312 20.18 30.36 13.82
C LYS A 312 19.85 30.37 12.33
N GLU A 313 20.74 30.92 11.51
CA GLU A 313 20.60 30.89 10.06
C GLU A 313 20.54 29.44 9.55
N LYS A 314 19.52 29.15 8.73
CA LYS A 314 19.29 27.86 8.09
C LYS A 314 18.89 28.07 6.65
N ILE A 315 19.37 27.18 5.79
CA ILE A 315 18.91 27.10 4.39
C ILE A 315 17.77 26.11 4.34
N TYR A 316 16.59 26.58 3.97
CA TYR A 316 15.43 25.77 3.70
C TYR A 316 15.44 25.38 2.23
N ARG A 317 15.47 24.08 1.94
CA ARG A 317 15.50 23.54 0.57
C ARG A 317 14.38 22.54 0.39
N LEU A 318 13.76 22.55 -0.79
CA LEU A 318 12.84 21.49 -1.18
C LEU A 318 13.62 20.21 -1.43
N ILE A 319 13.15 19.12 -0.88
CA ILE A 319 13.67 17.78 -1.16
C ILE A 319 13.21 17.38 -2.57
N GLN A 320 14.12 16.77 -3.33
CA GLN A 320 13.79 16.17 -4.63
C GLN A 320 13.67 14.65 -4.45
N LEU A 321 12.66 14.05 -5.07
CA LEU A 321 12.45 12.59 -5.07
C LEU A 321 13.68 11.85 -5.63
N THR A 322 14.27 12.41 -6.69
CA THR A 322 15.46 11.85 -7.37
C THR A 322 16.71 11.78 -6.49
N HIS A 323 16.74 12.52 -5.38
CA HIS A 323 17.84 12.46 -4.40
C HIS A 323 17.70 11.28 -3.43
N THR A 324 16.55 10.61 -3.41
CA THR A 324 16.38 9.39 -2.60
C THR A 324 17.07 8.22 -3.29
N PRO A 325 18.04 7.55 -2.64
CA PRO A 325 18.67 6.37 -3.20
C PRO A 325 17.63 5.27 -3.39
N ILE A 326 17.69 4.60 -4.54
CA ILE A 326 16.90 3.39 -4.81
C ILE A 326 17.68 2.21 -4.20
N LEU A 327 16.98 1.36 -3.47
CA LEU A 327 17.53 0.19 -2.75
C LEU A 327 17.30 -1.10 -3.52
#